data_38d2af5d7d5a51a5298dfc9cb31c6947
#
_entry.id   38d2af5d7d5a51a5298dfc9cb31c6947
#
_cell.length_a   1.000
_cell.length_b   1.000
_cell.length_c   1.000
_cell.angle_alpha   90.00
_cell.angle_beta   90.00
_cell.angle_gamma   90.00
#
_symmetry.space_group_name_H-M   'P 1'
#
loop_
_entity.id
_entity.type
_entity.pdbx_description
1 polymer ?
#
loop_
_entity_poly.entity_id
_entity_poly.type
_entity_poly.pdbx_seq_one_letter_code
_entity_poly.pdbx_strand_id
1 'polypeptide(L)'
;FSLLVELIDRTLRDADRSRRLTGLPVIAAFNGISNLKFRGFLKACNRRAAAYVCQQLNQYLKPGQSIVINLLSMEEREGKSFLARYFADYWKTEGLKVRIVSYHIDFEVDKKEYIQAQQLSDFWQKNDAEETPDIILVEYPALCHFTVPESVIAGANVNLLIANAVRLWSAKDDARMQSLRKVLAEKPFFLYLNNADREVVESFTGPLPPYNSLHSFLSNLAQLGLTSQKAAVK
;
A
#
# COMPACT_ATOMS: atom_id res chain seq x y z
N PHE A 1 -12.55 -30.33 -7.27
CA PHE A 1 -13.45 -29.23 -6.88
C PHE A 1 -12.68 -28.04 -6.26
N SER A 2 -11.71 -28.29 -5.40
CA SER A 2 -10.86 -27.25 -4.76
C SER A 2 -10.06 -26.42 -5.77
N LEU A 3 -9.44 -27.06 -6.76
CA LEU A 3 -8.65 -26.40 -7.82
C LEU A 3 -9.49 -25.45 -8.70
N LEU A 4 -10.76 -25.79 -8.94
CA LEU A 4 -11.65 -25.00 -9.77
C LEU A 4 -12.15 -23.75 -9.03
N VAL A 5 -12.39 -23.86 -7.72
CA VAL A 5 -12.72 -22.73 -6.84
C VAL A 5 -11.55 -21.76 -6.75
N GLU A 6 -10.33 -22.27 -6.67
CA GLU A 6 -9.12 -21.46 -6.57
C GLU A 6 -8.80 -20.69 -7.86
N LEU A 7 -9.19 -21.24 -9.01
CA LEU A 7 -9.07 -20.58 -10.32
C LEU A 7 -10.08 -19.44 -10.52
N ILE A 8 -11.27 -19.55 -9.88
CA ILE A 8 -12.35 -18.56 -10.00
C ILE A 8 -12.23 -17.49 -8.89
N ASP A 9 -11.53 -17.79 -7.80
CA ASP A 9 -11.36 -16.85 -6.68
C ASP A 9 -10.45 -15.67 -7.08
N ARG A 10 -11.07 -14.50 -7.27
CA ARG A 10 -10.40 -13.24 -7.60
C ARG A 10 -10.14 -12.37 -6.36
N THR A 11 -10.08 -12.95 -5.15
CA THR A 11 -9.69 -12.19 -3.95
C THR A 11 -8.21 -11.88 -3.94
N LEU A 12 -7.85 -10.73 -3.37
CA LEU A 12 -6.46 -10.28 -3.21
C LEU A 12 -5.78 -10.90 -1.98
N ARG A 13 -6.15 -12.11 -1.61
CA ARG A 13 -5.82 -12.77 -0.33
C ARG A 13 -4.34 -12.84 -0.02
N ASP A 14 -3.49 -13.09 -1.01
CA ASP A 14 -2.05 -13.25 -0.85
C ASP A 14 -1.26 -12.47 -1.92
N ALA A 15 0.05 -12.32 -1.69
CA ALA A 15 0.91 -11.50 -2.54
C ALA A 15 1.03 -12.02 -3.98
N ASP A 16 1.14 -13.34 -4.17
CA ASP A 16 1.33 -13.93 -5.51
C ASP A 16 0.05 -13.82 -6.35
N ARG A 17 -1.11 -14.10 -5.75
CA ARG A 17 -2.40 -13.93 -6.39
C ARG A 17 -2.66 -12.47 -6.74
N SER A 18 -2.43 -11.57 -5.78
CA SER A 18 -2.58 -10.14 -5.98
C SER A 18 -1.71 -9.62 -7.12
N ARG A 19 -0.45 -10.07 -7.18
CA ARG A 19 0.45 -9.76 -8.29
C ARG A 19 -0.06 -10.27 -9.64
N ARG A 20 -0.60 -11.49 -9.69
CA ARG A 20 -1.20 -12.04 -10.94
C ARG A 20 -2.41 -11.24 -11.38
N LEU A 21 -3.31 -10.89 -10.45
CA LEU A 21 -4.54 -10.15 -10.75
C LEU A 21 -4.28 -8.71 -11.13
N THR A 22 -3.47 -8.01 -10.35
CA THR A 22 -3.23 -6.58 -10.55
C THR A 22 -2.05 -6.29 -11.47
N GLY A 23 -1.14 -7.27 -11.63
CA GLY A 23 0.15 -7.14 -12.31
C GLY A 23 1.11 -6.15 -11.65
N LEU A 24 0.85 -5.76 -10.39
CA LEU A 24 1.74 -4.92 -9.59
C LEU A 24 2.58 -5.76 -8.64
N PRO A 25 3.85 -5.37 -8.39
CA PRO A 25 4.61 -5.95 -7.29
C PRO A 25 3.97 -5.55 -5.96
N VAL A 26 3.76 -6.53 -5.08
CA VAL A 26 3.27 -6.27 -3.71
C VAL A 26 4.45 -5.86 -2.85
N ILE A 27 4.42 -4.64 -2.30
CA ILE A 27 5.53 -4.11 -1.50
C ILE A 27 5.46 -4.54 -0.04
N ALA A 28 4.24 -4.65 0.50
CA ALA A 28 3.99 -5.07 1.88
C ALA A 28 2.50 -5.34 2.13
N ALA A 29 2.17 -5.76 3.35
CA ALA A 29 0.81 -5.96 3.81
C ALA A 29 0.62 -5.50 5.27
N PHE A 30 -0.62 -5.15 5.63
CA PHE A 30 -1.06 -4.84 6.99
C PHE A 30 -2.04 -5.88 7.51
N ASN A 31 -1.94 -6.20 8.81
CA ASN A 31 -2.82 -7.17 9.44
C ASN A 31 -4.28 -6.70 9.49
N GLY A 32 -5.18 -7.61 9.14
CA GLY A 32 -6.60 -7.49 9.41
C GLY A 32 -6.95 -7.72 10.89
N ILE A 33 -8.12 -7.23 11.27
CA ILE A 33 -8.65 -7.37 12.65
C ILE A 33 -9.25 -8.77 12.90
N SER A 34 -9.22 -9.65 11.91
CA SER A 34 -9.97 -10.91 11.87
C SER A 34 -9.67 -11.89 13.01
N ASN A 35 -8.51 -11.78 13.67
CA ASN A 35 -8.14 -12.69 14.73
C ASN A 35 -8.19 -12.03 16.11
N LEU A 36 -9.27 -12.29 16.86
CA LEU A 36 -9.51 -11.75 18.21
C LEU A 36 -8.36 -12.04 19.20
N LYS A 37 -7.65 -13.15 19.04
CA LYS A 37 -6.51 -13.55 19.91
C LYS A 37 -5.33 -12.59 19.81
N PHE A 38 -5.21 -11.86 18.71
CA PHE A 38 -4.07 -10.96 18.45
C PHE A 38 -4.40 -9.48 18.57
N ARG A 39 -5.63 -9.11 18.97
CA ARG A 39 -6.06 -7.71 19.09
C ARG A 39 -5.10 -6.86 19.93
N GLY A 40 -4.60 -7.39 21.05
CA GLY A 40 -3.66 -6.68 21.92
C GLY A 40 -2.31 -6.35 21.24
N PHE A 41 -1.94 -7.11 20.22
CA PHE A 41 -0.68 -6.94 19.49
C PHE A 41 -0.83 -6.21 18.16
N LEU A 42 -2.05 -5.95 17.71
CA LEU A 42 -2.33 -5.39 16.39
C LEU A 42 -1.57 -4.08 16.13
N LYS A 43 -1.53 -3.19 17.13
CA LYS A 43 -0.79 -1.92 17.02
C LYS A 43 0.72 -2.14 16.81
N ALA A 44 1.30 -3.09 17.53
CA ALA A 44 2.72 -3.43 17.38
C ALA A 44 3.02 -4.08 16.02
N CYS A 45 2.14 -5.00 15.57
CA CYS A 45 2.23 -5.62 14.25
C CYS A 45 2.16 -4.56 13.14
N ASN A 46 1.20 -3.65 13.22
CA ASN A 46 1.01 -2.60 12.23
C ASN A 46 2.17 -1.60 12.20
N ARG A 47 2.72 -1.24 13.36
CA ARG A 47 3.94 -0.41 13.41
C ARG A 47 5.12 -1.09 12.72
N ARG A 48 5.30 -2.40 12.93
CA ARG A 48 6.37 -3.15 12.27
C ARG A 48 6.17 -3.24 10.76
N ALA A 49 4.94 -3.47 10.31
CA ALA A 49 4.60 -3.48 8.90
C ALA A 49 4.80 -2.10 8.25
N ALA A 50 4.43 -1.01 8.94
CA ALA A 50 4.70 0.35 8.48
C ALA A 50 6.21 0.63 8.39
N ALA A 51 6.97 0.27 9.42
CA ALA A 51 8.42 0.42 9.41
C ALA A 51 9.05 -0.29 8.21
N TYR A 52 8.63 -1.52 7.93
CA TYR A 52 9.13 -2.29 6.79
C TYR A 52 8.91 -1.56 5.47
N VAL A 53 7.67 -1.14 5.15
CA VAL A 53 7.39 -0.47 3.88
C VAL A 53 8.06 0.89 3.79
N CYS A 54 8.08 1.68 4.88
CA CYS A 54 8.74 2.98 4.89
C CYS A 54 10.24 2.84 4.62
N GLN A 55 10.90 1.82 5.18
CA GLN A 55 12.29 1.50 4.88
C GLN A 55 12.50 1.15 3.39
N GLN A 56 11.59 0.38 2.79
CA GLN A 56 11.64 0.12 1.34
C GLN A 56 11.47 1.40 0.51
N LEU A 57 10.65 2.34 0.97
CA LEU A 57 10.40 3.60 0.30
C LEU A 57 11.53 4.64 0.51
N ASN A 58 12.36 4.47 1.54
CA ASN A 58 13.49 5.38 1.83
C ASN A 58 14.49 5.49 0.66
N GLN A 59 14.58 4.48 -0.21
CA GLN A 59 15.43 4.55 -1.40
C GLN A 59 15.05 5.68 -2.37
N TYR A 60 13.84 6.20 -2.28
CA TYR A 60 13.35 7.30 -3.11
C TYR A 60 13.58 8.68 -2.47
N LEU A 61 13.97 8.73 -1.19
CA LEU A 61 14.30 9.97 -0.49
C LEU A 61 15.60 10.57 -1.06
N LYS A 62 15.56 11.87 -1.30
CA LYS A 62 16.74 12.63 -1.73
C LYS A 62 16.96 13.81 -0.80
N PRO A 63 18.17 14.03 -0.30
CA PRO A 63 18.45 15.18 0.56
C PRO A 63 18.03 16.51 -0.08
N GLY A 64 17.29 17.31 0.68
CA GLY A 64 16.85 18.65 0.25
C GLY A 64 15.72 18.66 -0.79
N GLN A 65 15.11 17.52 -1.11
CA GLN A 65 13.97 17.43 -2.02
C GLN A 65 12.78 16.73 -1.34
N SER A 66 11.62 17.36 -1.43
CA SER A 66 10.37 16.69 -1.03
C SER A 66 10.04 15.55 -1.97
N ILE A 67 9.66 14.39 -1.44
CA ILE A 67 9.08 13.32 -2.26
C ILE A 67 7.57 13.30 -2.11
N VAL A 68 6.89 13.03 -3.21
CA VAL A 68 5.43 12.86 -3.26
C VAL A 68 5.13 11.38 -3.43
N ILE A 69 4.35 10.83 -2.51
CA ILE A 69 3.87 9.45 -2.53
C ILE A 69 2.35 9.47 -2.62
N ASN A 70 1.81 9.01 -3.74
CA ASN A 70 0.37 8.88 -3.92
C ASN A 70 -0.16 7.64 -3.21
N LEU A 71 -1.24 7.81 -2.48
CA LEU A 71 -2.04 6.75 -1.87
C LEU A 71 -3.35 6.62 -2.66
N LEU A 72 -3.41 5.60 -3.49
CA LEU A 72 -4.50 5.31 -4.41
C LEU A 72 -5.31 4.12 -3.90
N SER A 73 -6.58 4.03 -4.23
CA SER A 73 -7.39 2.83 -4.06
C SER A 73 -8.45 2.75 -5.15
N MET A 74 -8.89 1.55 -5.51
CA MET A 74 -9.97 1.37 -6.47
C MET A 74 -11.31 1.73 -5.87
N GLU A 75 -11.55 1.28 -4.62
CA GLU A 75 -12.79 1.49 -3.89
C GLU A 75 -12.55 2.35 -2.63
N GLU A 76 -13.64 2.80 -2.03
CA GLU A 76 -13.58 3.48 -0.75
C GLU A 76 -13.32 2.49 0.40
N ARG A 77 -12.87 3.03 1.55
CA ARG A 77 -12.60 2.25 2.78
C ARG A 77 -11.55 1.14 2.64
N GLU A 78 -10.68 1.23 1.65
CA GLU A 78 -9.55 0.30 1.52
C GLU A 78 -8.40 0.61 2.49
N GLY A 79 -8.48 1.69 3.27
CA GLY A 79 -7.60 1.99 4.40
C GLY A 79 -6.51 3.00 4.13
N LYS A 80 -6.61 3.83 3.09
CA LYS A 80 -5.61 4.87 2.76
C LYS A 80 -5.25 5.75 3.97
N SER A 81 -6.24 6.42 4.57
CA SER A 81 -6.02 7.32 5.71
C SER A 81 -5.44 6.62 6.94
N PHE A 82 -5.82 5.35 7.13
CA PHE A 82 -5.27 4.53 8.20
C PHE A 82 -3.78 4.28 7.99
N LEU A 83 -3.38 3.87 6.79
CA LEU A 83 -2.00 3.60 6.43
C LEU A 83 -1.16 4.88 6.40
N ALA A 84 -1.70 5.98 5.86
CA ALA A 84 -1.03 7.28 5.83
C ALA A 84 -0.55 7.71 7.23
N ARG A 85 -1.39 7.52 8.26
CA ARG A 85 -1.03 7.84 9.65
C ARG A 85 0.13 6.98 10.16
N TYR A 86 0.10 5.67 9.91
CA TYR A 86 1.20 4.78 10.34
C TYR A 86 2.52 5.12 9.64
N PHE A 87 2.47 5.45 8.35
CA PHE A 87 3.66 5.86 7.61
C PHE A 87 4.19 7.20 8.12
N ALA A 88 3.31 8.18 8.29
CA ALA A 88 3.69 9.48 8.83
C ALA A 88 4.28 9.37 10.24
N ASP A 89 3.67 8.57 11.12
CA ASP A 89 4.18 8.32 12.47
C ASP A 89 5.58 7.72 12.44
N TYR A 90 5.82 6.73 11.56
CA TYR A 90 7.14 6.14 11.42
C TYR A 90 8.19 7.16 10.99
N TRP A 91 7.98 7.87 9.89
CA TRP A 91 8.96 8.84 9.39
C TRP A 91 9.17 10.03 10.33
N LYS A 92 8.15 10.44 11.08
CA LYS A 92 8.30 11.45 12.14
C LYS A 92 9.20 10.97 13.27
N THR A 93 9.15 9.67 13.62
CA THR A 93 10.08 9.11 14.63
C THR A 93 11.52 9.05 14.11
N GLU A 94 11.70 8.97 12.78
CA GLU A 94 13.02 9.09 12.14
C GLU A 94 13.48 10.54 11.92
N GLY A 95 12.72 11.52 12.40
CA GLY A 95 13.07 12.94 12.32
C GLY A 95 12.70 13.63 11.01
N LEU A 96 11.93 12.97 10.13
CA LEU A 96 11.49 13.52 8.85
C LEU A 96 10.19 14.33 9.00
N LYS A 97 10.08 15.41 8.23
CA LYS A 97 8.87 16.23 8.15
C LYS A 97 7.90 15.61 7.16
N VAL A 98 6.73 15.18 7.65
CA VAL A 98 5.72 14.52 6.83
C VAL A 98 4.43 15.32 6.80
N ARG A 99 3.94 15.61 5.62
CA ARG A 99 2.62 16.19 5.37
C ARG A 99 1.70 15.14 4.73
N ILE A 100 0.49 15.03 5.26
CA ILE A 100 -0.59 14.27 4.63
C ILE A 100 -1.51 15.31 3.98
N VAL A 101 -1.76 15.14 2.69
CA VAL A 101 -2.70 15.93 1.88
C VAL A 101 -3.86 15.01 1.51
N SER A 102 -5.06 15.31 1.98
CA SER A 102 -6.21 14.43 1.85
C SER A 102 -7.38 15.12 1.16
N TYR A 103 -8.06 14.39 0.27
CA TYR A 103 -9.34 14.85 -0.27
C TYR A 103 -10.36 15.04 0.88
N HIS A 104 -11.30 15.97 0.70
CA HIS A 104 -12.24 16.47 1.71
C HIS A 104 -11.65 17.32 2.83
N ILE A 105 -10.32 17.36 3.00
CA ILE A 105 -9.66 18.19 4.01
C ILE A 105 -8.89 19.32 3.34
N ASP A 106 -7.96 18.95 2.45
CA ASP A 106 -7.05 19.90 1.79
C ASP A 106 -7.57 20.31 0.40
N PHE A 107 -8.34 19.45 -0.26
CA PHE A 107 -8.96 19.73 -1.56
C PHE A 107 -10.30 19.00 -1.74
N GLU A 108 -11.14 19.53 -2.63
CA GLU A 108 -12.44 18.98 -2.97
C GLU A 108 -12.48 18.53 -4.44
N VAL A 109 -12.95 17.30 -4.67
CA VAL A 109 -12.92 16.65 -5.99
C VAL A 109 -13.86 17.29 -7.03
N ASP A 110 -14.89 18.01 -6.57
CA ASP A 110 -15.89 18.67 -7.44
C ASP A 110 -15.46 20.09 -7.84
N LYS A 111 -14.37 20.58 -7.26
CA LYS A 111 -13.87 21.92 -7.60
C LYS A 111 -13.10 21.94 -8.91
N LYS A 112 -13.21 23.07 -9.61
CA LYS A 112 -12.55 23.29 -10.88
C LYS A 112 -11.03 23.21 -10.77
N GLU A 113 -10.46 23.68 -9.68
CA GLU A 113 -9.05 23.66 -9.36
C GLU A 113 -8.51 22.23 -9.34
N TYR A 114 -9.25 21.28 -8.76
CA TYR A 114 -8.88 19.88 -8.75
C TYR A 114 -8.98 19.25 -10.15
N ILE A 115 -10.11 19.47 -10.84
CA ILE A 115 -10.37 18.84 -12.14
C ILE A 115 -9.36 19.29 -13.19
N GLN A 116 -8.91 20.56 -13.14
CA GLN A 116 -7.99 21.17 -14.10
C GLN A 116 -6.53 21.13 -13.65
N ALA A 117 -6.22 20.56 -12.47
CA ALA A 117 -4.90 20.55 -11.91
C ALA A 117 -3.89 19.82 -12.83
N GLN A 118 -2.73 20.44 -13.01
CA GLN A 118 -1.59 19.87 -13.74
C GLN A 118 -0.47 19.42 -12.77
N GLN A 119 -0.41 20.01 -11.60
CA GLN A 119 0.54 19.74 -10.54
C GLN A 119 -0.13 19.82 -9.17
N LEU A 120 0.49 19.25 -8.14
CA LEU A 120 -0.08 19.19 -6.79
C LEU A 120 -0.38 20.58 -6.20
N SER A 121 0.45 21.57 -6.47
CA SER A 121 0.26 22.96 -6.01
C SER A 121 -0.99 23.65 -6.59
N ASP A 122 -1.61 23.09 -7.61
CA ASP A 122 -2.78 23.71 -8.23
C ASP A 122 -4.05 23.53 -7.36
N PHE A 123 -4.10 22.47 -6.56
CA PHE A 123 -5.23 22.25 -5.65
C PHE A 123 -4.81 22.15 -4.17
N TRP A 124 -3.52 22.05 -3.89
CA TRP A 124 -3.01 22.15 -2.53
C TRP A 124 -1.91 23.21 -2.49
N GLN A 125 -2.20 24.33 -1.85
CA GLN A 125 -1.24 25.40 -1.66
C GLN A 125 -0.54 25.22 -0.29
N LYS A 126 0.77 25.28 -0.33
CA LYS A 126 1.57 25.32 0.89
C LYS A 126 1.43 26.71 1.53
N ASN A 127 1.14 26.75 2.83
CA ASN A 127 1.23 28.01 3.57
C ASN A 127 2.69 28.43 3.68
N ASP A 128 2.99 29.69 3.38
CA ASP A 128 4.37 30.22 3.44
C ASP A 128 5.04 30.08 4.82
N ALA A 129 4.23 29.97 5.89
CA ALA A 129 4.70 29.73 7.26
C ALA A 129 5.04 28.25 7.56
N GLU A 130 4.67 27.31 6.69
CA GLU A 130 4.95 25.89 6.90
C GLU A 130 6.35 25.54 6.36
N GLU A 131 7.11 24.83 7.18
CA GLU A 131 8.39 24.26 6.74
C GLU A 131 8.18 23.28 5.58
N THR A 132 9.14 23.24 4.66
CA THR A 132 9.09 22.30 3.53
C THR A 132 9.11 20.86 4.04
N PRO A 133 8.08 20.05 3.77
CA PRO A 133 8.09 18.65 4.18
C PRO A 133 9.09 17.84 3.36
N ASP A 134 9.71 16.86 3.99
CA ASP A 134 10.55 15.87 3.29
C ASP A 134 9.69 14.88 2.51
N ILE A 135 8.51 14.55 3.06
CA ILE A 135 7.59 13.58 2.48
C ILE A 135 6.17 14.16 2.43
N ILE A 136 5.53 14.06 1.27
CA ILE A 136 4.14 14.42 1.07
C ILE A 136 3.37 13.14 0.70
N LEU A 137 2.45 12.72 1.57
CA LEU A 137 1.52 11.63 1.30
C LEU A 137 0.24 12.22 0.75
N VAL A 138 -0.12 11.87 -0.48
CA VAL A 138 -1.34 12.41 -1.12
C VAL A 138 -2.41 11.33 -1.17
N GLU A 139 -3.50 11.54 -0.47
CA GLU A 139 -4.66 10.66 -0.40
C GLU A 139 -5.70 11.07 -1.42
N TYR A 140 -5.86 10.27 -2.47
CA TYR A 140 -6.86 10.51 -3.50
C TYR A 140 -8.20 9.81 -3.18
N PRO A 141 -9.31 10.27 -3.76
CA PRO A 141 -10.59 9.57 -3.70
C PRO A 141 -10.50 8.19 -4.39
N ALA A 142 -11.53 7.37 -4.23
CA ALA A 142 -11.60 6.06 -4.87
C ALA A 142 -11.64 6.19 -6.39
N LEU A 143 -10.71 5.56 -7.08
CA LEU A 143 -10.49 5.70 -8.52
C LEU A 143 -11.63 5.19 -9.39
N CYS A 144 -12.44 4.26 -8.88
CA CYS A 144 -13.61 3.75 -9.58
C CYS A 144 -14.84 4.66 -9.48
N HIS A 145 -14.82 5.64 -8.59
CA HIS A 145 -15.95 6.54 -8.34
C HIS A 145 -15.67 7.99 -8.77
N PHE A 146 -14.41 8.39 -8.77
CA PHE A 146 -14.02 9.77 -9.03
C PHE A 146 -12.98 9.86 -10.14
N THR A 147 -13.05 10.95 -10.90
CA THR A 147 -11.97 11.33 -11.82
C THR A 147 -10.82 11.90 -11.01
N VAL A 148 -9.60 11.56 -11.40
CA VAL A 148 -8.39 12.10 -10.79
C VAL A 148 -7.53 12.78 -11.85
N PRO A 149 -6.85 13.89 -11.51
CA PRO A 149 -6.01 14.61 -12.47
C PRO A 149 -4.76 13.76 -12.80
N GLU A 150 -4.73 13.24 -14.02
CA GLU A 150 -3.68 12.30 -14.46
C GLU A 150 -2.29 12.92 -14.39
N SER A 151 -2.14 14.18 -14.76
CA SER A 151 -0.87 14.91 -14.70
C SER A 151 -0.32 15.00 -13.28
N VAL A 152 -1.19 15.23 -12.29
CA VAL A 152 -0.79 15.31 -10.88
C VAL A 152 -0.35 13.94 -10.36
N ILE A 153 -1.11 12.89 -10.67
CA ILE A 153 -0.75 11.52 -10.28
C ILE A 153 0.58 11.12 -10.92
N ALA A 154 0.78 11.41 -12.20
CA ALA A 154 2.03 11.12 -12.91
C ALA A 154 3.23 11.95 -12.38
N GLY A 155 2.98 13.09 -11.75
CA GLY A 155 4.00 13.93 -11.13
C GLY A 155 4.61 13.35 -9.85
N ALA A 156 3.99 12.38 -9.21
CA ALA A 156 4.50 11.78 -7.99
C ALA A 156 5.79 10.95 -8.21
N ASN A 157 6.56 10.80 -7.14
CA ASN A 157 7.77 9.97 -7.14
C ASN A 157 7.46 8.49 -7.01
N VAL A 158 6.43 8.16 -6.21
CA VAL A 158 6.00 6.78 -5.95
C VAL A 158 4.49 6.73 -5.87
N ASN A 159 3.91 5.64 -6.36
CA ASN A 159 2.48 5.37 -6.30
C ASN A 159 2.22 4.06 -5.54
N LEU A 160 1.36 4.12 -4.54
CA LEU A 160 0.91 2.96 -3.78
C LEU A 160 -0.59 2.74 -4.03
N LEU A 161 -0.94 1.63 -4.66
CA LEU A 161 -2.32 1.17 -4.73
C LEU A 161 -2.62 0.39 -3.45
N ILE A 162 -3.48 0.91 -2.62
CA ILE A 162 -3.92 0.27 -1.39
C ILE A 162 -5.19 -0.50 -1.70
N ALA A 163 -5.19 -1.79 -1.40
CA ALA A 163 -6.32 -2.67 -1.62
C ALA A 163 -6.59 -3.56 -0.41
N ASN A 164 -7.85 -3.77 -0.10
CA ASN A 164 -8.26 -4.69 0.94
C ASN A 164 -8.06 -6.14 0.46
N ALA A 165 -7.30 -6.94 1.20
CA ALA A 165 -6.96 -8.32 0.85
C ALA A 165 -8.18 -9.24 0.69
N VAL A 166 -9.28 -8.95 1.38
CA VAL A 166 -10.50 -9.77 1.32
C VAL A 166 -11.47 -9.37 0.21
N ARG A 167 -11.18 -8.27 -0.52
CA ARG A 167 -12.07 -7.86 -1.62
C ARG A 167 -11.83 -8.69 -2.88
N LEU A 168 -12.88 -8.76 -3.70
CA LEU A 168 -12.80 -9.32 -5.05
C LEU A 168 -12.27 -8.28 -6.04
N TRP A 169 -11.32 -8.67 -6.86
CA TRP A 169 -10.82 -7.87 -7.97
C TRP A 169 -11.72 -8.04 -9.19
N SER A 170 -12.37 -6.99 -9.63
CA SER A 170 -13.40 -6.99 -10.68
C SER A 170 -12.87 -6.56 -12.04
N ALA A 171 -13.67 -6.76 -13.10
CA ALA A 171 -13.35 -6.25 -14.43
C ALA A 171 -13.28 -4.71 -14.48
N LYS A 172 -14.04 -4.00 -13.62
CA LYS A 172 -13.96 -2.55 -13.48
C LYS A 172 -12.58 -2.12 -12.96
N ASP A 173 -12.03 -2.87 -12.00
CA ASP A 173 -10.68 -2.63 -11.49
C ASP A 173 -9.62 -2.86 -12.56
N ASP A 174 -9.75 -3.92 -13.37
CA ASP A 174 -8.86 -4.20 -14.50
C ASP A 174 -8.84 -3.03 -15.50
N ALA A 175 -10.01 -2.54 -15.89
CA ALA A 175 -10.13 -1.41 -16.81
C ALA A 175 -9.46 -0.13 -16.24
N ARG A 176 -9.69 0.16 -14.97
CA ARG A 176 -9.09 1.32 -14.31
C ARG A 176 -7.58 1.17 -14.15
N MET A 177 -7.11 -0.04 -13.83
CA MET A 177 -5.70 -0.36 -13.74
C MET A 177 -4.97 -0.16 -15.06
N GLN A 178 -5.59 -0.55 -16.19
CA GLN A 178 -5.00 -0.34 -17.52
C GLN A 178 -4.82 1.16 -17.83
N SER A 179 -5.80 1.99 -17.46
CA SER A 179 -5.68 3.46 -17.60
C SER A 179 -4.55 4.02 -16.73
N LEU A 180 -4.49 3.62 -15.46
CA LEU A 180 -3.43 4.07 -14.55
C LEU A 180 -2.03 3.69 -15.03
N ARG A 181 -1.86 2.49 -15.57
CA ARG A 181 -0.54 2.07 -16.10
C ARG A 181 -0.07 2.93 -17.25
N LYS A 182 -0.98 3.39 -18.12
CA LYS A 182 -0.64 4.30 -19.21
C LYS A 182 -0.17 5.67 -18.66
N VAL A 183 -0.85 6.16 -17.62
CA VAL A 183 -0.53 7.44 -16.99
C VAL A 183 0.77 7.37 -16.22
N LEU A 184 0.98 6.30 -15.46
CA LEU A 184 2.15 6.16 -14.59
C LEU A 184 3.41 5.66 -15.33
N ALA A 185 3.23 5.03 -16.48
CA ALA A 185 4.30 4.52 -17.34
C ALA A 185 5.45 3.85 -16.56
N GLU A 186 6.58 4.55 -16.42
CA GLU A 186 7.80 4.06 -15.76
C GLU A 186 7.93 4.46 -14.29
N LYS A 187 6.90 5.09 -13.72
CA LYS A 187 6.94 5.50 -12.30
C LYS A 187 6.84 4.28 -11.38
N PRO A 188 7.55 4.29 -10.24
CA PRO A 188 7.39 3.28 -9.21
C PRO A 188 5.92 3.14 -8.80
N PHE A 189 5.36 1.95 -9.02
CA PHE A 189 3.96 1.66 -8.75
C PHE A 189 3.83 0.30 -8.09
N PHE A 190 3.36 0.27 -6.85
CA PHE A 190 3.29 -0.91 -6.00
C PHE A 190 1.88 -1.13 -5.47
N LEU A 191 1.56 -2.40 -5.21
CA LEU A 191 0.37 -2.78 -4.46
C LEU A 191 0.73 -2.89 -2.97
N TYR A 192 -0.15 -2.36 -2.13
CA TYR A 192 -0.12 -2.53 -0.69
C TYR A 192 -1.40 -3.22 -0.22
N LEU A 193 -1.27 -4.39 0.42
CA LEU A 193 -2.43 -5.14 0.90
C LEU A 193 -2.79 -4.70 2.32
N ASN A 194 -4.01 -4.21 2.50
CA ASN A 194 -4.59 -3.94 3.81
C ASN A 194 -5.52 -5.07 4.24
N ASN A 195 -5.71 -5.26 5.52
CA ASN A 195 -6.56 -6.30 6.09
C ASN A 195 -6.16 -7.72 5.65
N ALA A 196 -4.88 -7.95 5.49
CA ALA A 196 -4.31 -9.24 5.11
C ALA A 196 -4.19 -10.18 6.33
N ASP A 197 -4.13 -11.47 6.04
CA ASP A 197 -3.85 -12.47 7.05
C ASP A 197 -2.44 -12.31 7.61
N ARG A 198 -2.25 -12.72 8.87
CA ARG A 198 -0.98 -12.59 9.58
C ARG A 198 0.19 -13.21 8.82
N GLU A 199 -0.01 -14.39 8.23
CA GLU A 199 1.02 -15.11 7.47
C GLU A 199 1.51 -14.31 6.26
N VAL A 200 0.62 -13.59 5.60
CA VAL A 200 0.95 -12.69 4.48
C VAL A 200 1.81 -11.53 4.95
N VAL A 201 1.49 -10.93 6.11
CA VAL A 201 2.30 -9.85 6.67
C VAL A 201 3.66 -10.36 7.12
N GLU A 202 3.70 -11.53 7.78
CA GLU A 202 4.95 -12.17 8.24
C GLU A 202 5.88 -12.56 7.09
N SER A 203 5.35 -12.82 5.89
CA SER A 203 6.19 -13.09 4.71
C SER A 203 7.04 -11.89 4.30
N PHE A 204 6.62 -10.67 4.64
CA PHE A 204 7.37 -9.43 4.42
C PHE A 204 8.22 -9.04 5.62
N THR A 205 7.61 -9.02 6.81
CA THR A 205 8.20 -8.42 8.01
C THR A 205 8.97 -9.39 8.89
N GLY A 206 8.89 -10.68 8.59
CA GLY A 206 9.28 -11.76 9.52
C GLY A 206 8.26 -11.91 10.66
N PRO A 207 8.54 -12.79 11.63
CA PRO A 207 7.61 -13.14 12.70
C PRO A 207 7.09 -11.92 13.46
N LEU A 208 5.77 -11.90 13.74
CA LEU A 208 5.07 -10.83 14.45
C LEU A 208 4.73 -11.27 15.89
N PRO A 209 4.61 -10.30 16.84
CA PRO A 209 4.15 -10.63 18.18
C PRO A 209 2.67 -11.11 18.19
N PRO A 210 2.25 -11.99 19.14
CA PRO A 210 3.11 -12.65 20.12
C PRO A 210 3.99 -13.70 19.46
N TYR A 211 5.25 -13.78 19.90
CA TYR A 211 6.21 -14.75 19.38
C TYR A 211 5.93 -16.11 20.02
N ASN A 212 5.21 -16.97 19.34
CA ASN A 212 5.05 -18.37 19.75
C ASN A 212 6.22 -19.19 19.20
N SER A 213 7.04 -19.73 20.09
CA SER A 213 8.19 -20.59 19.74
C SER A 213 7.80 -21.82 18.89
N LEU A 214 6.60 -22.35 19.09
CA LEU A 214 6.05 -23.46 18.29
C LEU A 214 5.71 -23.06 16.85
N HIS A 215 5.16 -21.86 16.63
CA HIS A 215 4.78 -21.39 15.28
C HIS A 215 6.02 -21.07 14.44
N SER A 216 7.06 -20.48 15.05
CA SER A 216 8.33 -20.22 14.37
C SER A 216 9.08 -21.52 14.03
N PHE A 217 9.00 -22.53 14.87
CA PHE A 217 9.56 -23.85 14.62
C PHE A 217 8.86 -24.57 13.46
N LEU A 218 7.53 -24.54 13.41
CA LEU A 218 6.75 -25.16 12.33
C LEU A 218 6.91 -24.43 10.99
N SER A 219 6.98 -23.10 10.98
CA SER A 219 7.25 -22.34 9.74
C SER A 219 8.64 -22.59 9.19
N ASN A 220 9.64 -22.70 10.05
CA ASN A 220 11.01 -23.07 9.64
C ASN A 220 11.08 -24.49 9.09
N LEU A 221 10.35 -25.45 9.67
CA LEU A 221 10.25 -26.82 9.14
C LEU A 221 9.56 -26.86 7.77
N ALA A 222 8.48 -26.08 7.57
CA ALA A 222 7.81 -26.00 6.29
C ALA A 222 8.69 -25.39 5.19
N GLN A 223 9.49 -24.38 5.53
CA GLN A 223 10.46 -23.79 4.60
C GLN A 223 11.60 -24.76 4.24
N LEU A 224 12.10 -25.54 5.20
CA LEU A 224 13.09 -26.58 4.95
C LEU A 224 12.54 -27.71 4.08
N GLY A 225 11.28 -28.10 4.23
CA GLY A 225 10.60 -29.08 3.38
C GLY A 225 10.45 -28.64 1.92
N LEU A 226 10.20 -27.36 1.69
CA LEU A 226 10.06 -26.79 0.33
C LEU A 226 11.40 -26.63 -0.38
N THR A 227 12.49 -26.39 0.36
CA THR A 227 13.84 -26.31 -0.23
C THR A 227 14.41 -27.67 -0.60
N SER A 228 14.04 -28.75 0.10
CA SER A 228 14.50 -30.10 -0.24
C SER A 228 13.89 -30.64 -1.54
N GLN A 229 12.69 -30.21 -1.94
CA GLN A 229 12.08 -30.62 -3.20
C GLN A 229 12.70 -29.94 -4.43
N LYS A 230 13.31 -28.74 -4.29
CA LYS A 230 14.00 -28.07 -5.41
C LYS A 230 15.39 -28.63 -5.72
N ALA A 231 16.00 -29.35 -4.79
CA ALA A 231 17.33 -29.98 -5.00
C ALA A 231 17.28 -31.36 -5.68
N ALA A 232 16.09 -31.97 -5.84
CA ALA A 232 15.90 -33.29 -6.41
C ALA A 232 15.56 -33.30 -7.92
N VAL A 233 15.56 -32.13 -8.59
CA VAL A 233 15.36 -32.00 -10.05
C VAL A 233 16.63 -31.40 -10.64
N LYS A 234 17.62 -32.26 -10.81
CA LYS A 234 18.74 -32.11 -11.74
C LYS A 234 18.95 -33.41 -12.51
#